data_9650075169262e553222155afb556b27
#
_entry.id   9650075169262e553222155afb556b27
#
_cell.length_a   1.000
_cell.length_b   1.000
_cell.length_c   1.000
_cell.angle_alpha   90.00
_cell.angle_beta   90.00
_cell.angle_gamma   90.00
#
_symmetry.space_group_name_H-M   'P 1'
#
loop_
_entity.id
_entity.type
_entity.pdbx_description
1 polymer ?
#
loop_
_entity_poly.entity_id
_entity_poly.type
_entity_poly.pdbx_seq_one_letter_code
_entity_poly.pdbx_strand_id
1 'polypeptide(L)'
;MSIIGEAVKLFCGTANPALARAVARHLGQDLSHGSVSRFPDGETRIRIDESVRGADCYVIQSTCAPVNHNLMELLVLTDALKRASAWRVNAVIPYFGYARQDKKVQAREPITAKLVANLLETAGVDRVITIDLHAGQIQGFFDVPMDHLTALYILGGHLLTTDLRNAVVVSPDVGRATEGRRLANYLNLPLAMLYKRRTSPTDTHVTHVIGDVASKRPIMIDDMVSTAGTMRRGIDVLLELGAEPDVTVVATHPVFTPPALERLSLEAISSIFVTDTIPFQGDHQLVHVLSVAPLLAKAIRNVHEHTSVSSLFTS
;
A
#
# COMPACT_ATOMS: atom_id res chain seq x y z
N MET A 1 24.94 8.13 30.94
CA MET A 1 23.58 7.96 31.49
C MET A 1 22.86 7.06 30.47
N SER A 2 22.74 5.77 30.77
CA SER A 2 22.00 4.83 29.90
C SER A 2 20.54 5.26 29.92
N ILE A 3 20.04 5.81 28.81
CA ILE A 3 18.60 5.96 28.59
C ILE A 3 18.06 4.55 28.60
N ILE A 4 17.20 4.23 29.57
CA ILE A 4 16.51 2.95 29.69
C ILE A 4 15.95 2.65 28.31
N GLY A 5 16.36 1.53 27.72
CA GLY A 5 15.93 1.14 26.37
C GLY A 5 14.41 1.13 26.34
N GLU A 6 13.84 2.03 25.55
CA GLU A 6 12.41 2.18 25.40
C GLU A 6 11.87 0.88 24.79
N ALA A 7 10.89 0.26 25.48
CA ALA A 7 10.30 -0.97 24.98
C ALA A 7 9.48 -0.69 23.71
N VAL A 8 9.73 -1.45 22.65
CA VAL A 8 8.84 -1.46 21.48
C VAL A 8 7.52 -2.11 21.87
N LYS A 9 6.41 -1.42 21.62
CA LYS A 9 5.06 -1.92 21.83
C LYS A 9 4.29 -1.92 20.51
N LEU A 10 3.74 -3.07 20.13
CA LEU A 10 3.03 -3.26 18.86
C LEU A 10 1.55 -3.42 19.11
N PHE A 11 0.76 -2.51 18.59
CA PHE A 11 -0.70 -2.58 18.59
C PHE A 11 -1.24 -2.73 17.19
N CYS A 12 -2.43 -3.29 17.03
CA CYS A 12 -3.13 -3.31 15.76
C CYS A 12 -4.60 -2.98 15.93
N GLY A 13 -5.18 -2.36 14.91
CA GLY A 13 -6.63 -2.30 14.76
C GLY A 13 -7.17 -3.57 14.10
N THR A 14 -8.42 -3.51 13.66
CA THR A 14 -9.15 -4.67 13.12
C THR A 14 -8.98 -4.87 11.61
N ALA A 15 -8.34 -3.92 10.88
CA ALA A 15 -8.24 -3.99 9.43
C ALA A 15 -7.42 -5.18 8.91
N ASN A 16 -6.25 -5.46 9.54
CA ASN A 16 -5.38 -6.55 9.10
C ASN A 16 -4.57 -7.17 10.27
N PRO A 17 -5.21 -7.87 11.20
CA PRO A 17 -4.50 -8.49 12.33
C PRO A 17 -3.51 -9.59 11.90
N ALA A 18 -3.72 -10.21 10.73
CA ALA A 18 -2.82 -11.23 10.20
C ALA A 18 -1.45 -10.63 9.86
N LEU A 19 -1.42 -9.50 9.15
CA LEU A 19 -0.21 -8.76 8.83
C LEU A 19 0.47 -8.26 10.12
N ALA A 20 -0.29 -7.69 11.06
CA ALA A 20 0.26 -7.20 12.32
C ALA A 20 0.97 -8.30 13.11
N ARG A 21 0.37 -9.49 13.22
CA ARG A 21 1.01 -10.67 13.84
C ARG A 21 2.24 -11.14 13.06
N ALA A 22 2.22 -11.07 11.73
CA ALA A 22 3.40 -11.41 10.93
C ALA A 22 4.54 -10.43 11.18
N VAL A 23 4.27 -9.12 11.25
CA VAL A 23 5.27 -8.09 11.60
C VAL A 23 5.84 -8.35 13.00
N ALA A 24 5.00 -8.63 13.99
CA ALA A 24 5.44 -8.92 15.35
C ALA A 24 6.39 -10.12 15.38
N ARG A 25 6.06 -11.22 14.68
CA ARG A 25 6.96 -12.40 14.57
C ARG A 25 8.32 -12.06 13.95
N HIS A 26 8.36 -11.20 12.91
CA HIS A 26 9.62 -10.75 12.29
C HIS A 26 10.44 -9.84 13.23
N LEU A 27 9.80 -9.19 14.20
CA LEU A 27 10.48 -8.43 15.27
C LEU A 27 10.89 -9.32 16.46
N GLY A 28 10.46 -10.59 16.49
CA GLY A 28 10.76 -11.53 17.57
C GLY A 28 9.94 -11.29 18.84
N GLN A 29 8.74 -10.71 18.71
CA GLN A 29 7.84 -10.43 19.83
C GLN A 29 6.38 -10.65 19.46
N ASP A 30 5.49 -10.62 20.46
CA ASP A 30 4.05 -10.65 20.26
C ASP A 30 3.46 -9.24 20.14
N LEU A 31 2.19 -9.17 19.71
CA LEU A 31 1.42 -7.94 19.81
C LEU A 31 1.14 -7.62 21.28
N SER A 32 1.18 -6.34 21.60
CA SER A 32 0.86 -5.81 22.93
C SER A 32 -0.61 -6.04 23.29
N HIS A 33 -0.87 -6.14 24.59
CA HIS A 33 -2.19 -6.42 25.11
C HIS A 33 -3.09 -5.18 25.01
N GLY A 34 -4.19 -5.33 24.31
CA GLY A 34 -5.22 -4.30 24.12
C GLY A 34 -6.40 -4.88 23.36
N SER A 35 -7.53 -4.24 23.46
CA SER A 35 -8.75 -4.66 22.80
C SER A 35 -9.34 -3.55 21.96
N VAL A 36 -9.74 -3.91 20.73
CA VAL A 36 -10.52 -3.08 19.82
C VAL A 36 -11.90 -3.73 19.70
N SER A 37 -12.93 -3.01 20.06
CA SER A 37 -14.32 -3.47 20.06
C SER A 37 -15.25 -2.34 19.63
N ARG A 38 -16.56 -2.59 19.66
CA ARG A 38 -17.57 -1.56 19.37
C ARG A 38 -18.61 -1.54 20.46
N PHE A 39 -19.12 -0.33 20.72
CA PHE A 39 -20.36 -0.18 21.45
C PHE A 39 -21.56 -0.64 20.61
N PRO A 40 -22.72 -0.93 21.22
CA PRO A 40 -23.92 -1.37 20.47
C PRO A 40 -24.39 -0.39 19.39
N ASP A 41 -24.10 0.91 19.55
CA ASP A 41 -24.41 1.99 18.61
C ASP A 41 -23.39 2.09 17.45
N GLY A 42 -22.30 1.29 17.50
CA GLY A 42 -21.28 1.23 16.46
C GLY A 42 -20.04 2.07 16.73
N GLU A 43 -19.99 2.85 17.81
CA GLU A 43 -18.80 3.61 18.19
C GLU A 43 -17.62 2.69 18.52
N THR A 44 -16.41 3.12 18.15
CA THR A 44 -15.17 2.38 18.43
C THR A 44 -14.82 2.47 19.92
N ARG A 45 -14.56 1.32 20.53
CA ARG A 45 -14.12 1.19 21.90
C ARG A 45 -12.71 0.59 21.92
N ILE A 46 -11.74 1.32 22.50
CA ILE A 46 -10.36 0.88 22.68
C ILE A 46 -10.07 0.73 24.17
N ARG A 47 -9.28 -0.30 24.51
CA ARG A 47 -8.69 -0.45 25.83
C ARG A 47 -7.26 -0.93 25.68
N ILE A 48 -6.34 -0.29 26.39
CA ILE A 48 -4.95 -0.70 26.52
C ILE A 48 -4.83 -1.48 27.84
N ASP A 49 -4.41 -2.74 27.78
CA ASP A 49 -4.44 -3.65 28.93
C ASP A 49 -3.04 -3.84 29.56
N GLU A 50 -2.04 -3.05 29.13
CA GLU A 50 -0.70 -3.04 29.69
C GLU A 50 -0.14 -1.62 29.81
N SER A 51 0.93 -1.45 30.59
CA SER A 51 1.61 -0.15 30.71
C SER A 51 2.37 0.17 29.42
N VAL A 52 2.10 1.36 28.87
CA VAL A 52 2.81 1.92 27.71
C VAL A 52 3.58 3.18 28.05
N ARG A 53 3.68 3.50 29.36
CA ARG A 53 4.38 4.71 29.81
C ARG A 53 5.84 4.69 29.39
N GLY A 54 6.24 5.73 28.63
CA GLY A 54 7.60 5.88 28.10
C GLY A 54 7.95 4.87 26.99
N ALA A 55 6.99 4.07 26.49
CA ALA A 55 7.24 3.12 25.41
C ALA A 55 7.20 3.79 24.03
N ASP A 56 7.94 3.21 23.07
CA ASP A 56 7.87 3.49 21.64
C ASP A 56 6.78 2.62 21.00
N CYS A 57 5.60 3.18 20.79
CA CYS A 57 4.41 2.46 20.35
C CYS A 57 4.25 2.52 18.83
N TYR A 58 3.95 1.38 18.21
CA TYR A 58 3.64 1.26 16.78
C TYR A 58 2.23 0.71 16.62
N VAL A 59 1.38 1.43 15.91
CA VAL A 59 0.00 1.06 15.62
C VAL A 59 -0.10 0.61 14.18
N ILE A 60 -0.28 -0.69 13.94
CA ILE A 60 -0.37 -1.28 12.60
C ILE A 60 -1.84 -1.31 12.20
N GLN A 61 -2.24 -0.47 11.25
CA GLN A 61 -3.63 -0.36 10.79
C GLN A 61 -3.70 0.15 9.35
N SER A 62 -4.12 -0.68 8.42
CA SER A 62 -4.48 -0.24 7.07
C SER A 62 -5.80 0.53 7.10
N THR A 63 -5.86 1.68 6.42
CA THR A 63 -7.11 2.45 6.31
C THR A 63 -7.88 2.08 5.03
N CYS A 64 -7.95 0.75 4.77
CA CYS A 64 -8.76 0.15 3.71
C CYS A 64 -10.25 0.07 4.09
N ALA A 65 -11.08 -0.51 3.21
CA ALA A 65 -12.50 -0.72 3.51
C ALA A 65 -12.72 -1.62 4.73
N PRO A 66 -13.66 -1.25 5.63
CA PRO A 66 -14.49 -0.04 5.66
C PRO A 66 -13.68 1.19 6.11
N VAL A 67 -13.36 2.08 5.15
CA VAL A 67 -12.33 3.12 5.26
C VAL A 67 -12.51 4.02 6.47
N ASN A 68 -13.71 4.58 6.66
CA ASN A 68 -13.99 5.52 7.76
C ASN A 68 -13.86 4.85 9.12
N HIS A 69 -14.28 3.59 9.22
CA HIS A 69 -14.19 2.81 10.44
C HIS A 69 -12.72 2.54 10.81
N ASN A 70 -11.93 2.04 9.87
CA ASN A 70 -10.53 1.72 10.08
C ASN A 70 -9.69 2.98 10.37
N LEU A 71 -10.03 4.11 9.76
CA LEU A 71 -9.41 5.40 10.09
C LEU A 71 -9.77 5.81 11.52
N MET A 72 -11.05 5.74 11.91
CA MET A 72 -11.48 6.10 13.27
C MET A 72 -10.84 5.20 14.33
N GLU A 73 -10.73 3.89 14.08
CA GLU A 73 -9.99 2.98 14.97
C GLU A 73 -8.54 3.46 15.20
N LEU A 74 -7.84 3.83 14.12
CA LEU A 74 -6.47 4.31 14.21
C LEU A 74 -6.38 5.59 15.05
N LEU A 75 -7.30 6.54 14.86
CA LEU A 75 -7.33 7.79 15.61
C LEU A 75 -7.59 7.55 17.11
N VAL A 76 -8.60 6.74 17.45
CA VAL A 76 -8.96 6.44 18.84
C VAL A 76 -7.86 5.64 19.53
N LEU A 77 -7.22 4.69 18.83
CA LEU A 77 -6.11 3.90 19.38
C LEU A 77 -4.88 4.79 19.64
N THR A 78 -4.59 5.73 18.74
CA THR A 78 -3.52 6.73 18.92
C THR A 78 -3.79 7.60 20.14
N ASP A 79 -4.99 8.17 20.29
CA ASP A 79 -5.37 9.00 21.45
C ASP A 79 -5.27 8.21 22.76
N ALA A 80 -5.71 6.95 22.78
CA ALA A 80 -5.60 6.09 23.96
C ALA A 80 -4.15 5.88 24.39
N LEU A 81 -3.24 5.64 23.46
CA LEU A 81 -1.79 5.48 23.73
C LEU A 81 -1.16 6.76 24.25
N LYS A 82 -1.49 7.92 23.64
CA LYS A 82 -1.00 9.24 24.09
C LYS A 82 -1.49 9.54 25.52
N ARG A 83 -2.77 9.29 25.83
CA ARG A 83 -3.34 9.46 27.18
C ARG A 83 -2.74 8.49 28.18
N ALA A 84 -2.31 7.29 27.77
CA ALA A 84 -1.60 6.33 28.59
C ALA A 84 -0.11 6.65 28.75
N SER A 85 0.35 7.81 28.29
CA SER A 85 1.73 8.33 28.42
C SER A 85 2.77 7.54 27.59
N ALA A 86 2.39 7.03 26.42
CA ALA A 86 3.38 6.55 25.45
C ALA A 86 4.37 7.70 25.14
N TRP A 87 5.66 7.36 25.03
CA TRP A 87 6.66 8.35 24.64
C TRP A 87 6.48 8.81 23.21
N ARG A 88 6.30 7.85 22.29
CA ARG A 88 6.09 8.09 20.87
C ARG A 88 5.02 7.13 20.35
N VAL A 89 4.17 7.63 19.45
CA VAL A 89 3.16 6.84 18.76
C VAL A 89 3.41 6.91 17.25
N ASN A 90 3.82 5.81 16.66
CA ASN A 90 4.09 5.67 15.24
C ASN A 90 2.90 4.98 14.55
N ALA A 91 2.27 5.63 13.60
CA ALA A 91 1.22 5.03 12.78
C ALA A 91 1.84 4.26 11.60
N VAL A 92 1.73 2.93 11.63
CA VAL A 92 2.12 2.05 10.53
C VAL A 92 0.89 1.77 9.70
N ILE A 93 0.78 2.41 8.56
CA ILE A 93 -0.40 2.40 7.69
C ILE A 93 -0.02 1.74 6.35
N PRO A 94 -0.06 0.38 6.25
CA PRO A 94 0.35 -0.32 5.04
C PRO A 94 -0.39 0.16 3.79
N TYR A 95 -1.70 0.42 3.91
CA TYR A 95 -2.50 1.09 2.88
C TYR A 95 -3.10 2.38 3.44
N PHE A 96 -2.74 3.51 2.82
CA PHE A 96 -3.24 4.84 3.19
C PHE A 96 -4.51 5.17 2.40
N GLY A 97 -5.66 5.06 3.04
CA GLY A 97 -6.95 5.44 2.46
C GLY A 97 -7.01 6.95 2.16
N TYR A 98 -7.89 7.33 1.23
CA TYR A 98 -8.02 8.71 0.72
C TYR A 98 -6.81 9.26 -0.06
N ALA A 99 -5.74 8.49 -0.27
CA ALA A 99 -4.56 8.91 -1.02
C ALA A 99 -4.86 9.36 -2.47
N ARG A 100 -6.00 8.93 -3.05
CA ARG A 100 -6.46 9.34 -4.38
C ARG A 100 -7.09 10.74 -4.41
N GLN A 101 -7.30 11.36 -3.24
CA GLN A 101 -7.86 12.71 -3.09
C GLN A 101 -6.78 13.69 -2.57
N ASP A 102 -5.63 13.69 -3.26
CA ASP A 102 -4.43 14.47 -2.95
C ASP A 102 -4.46 15.88 -3.50
N LYS A 103 -5.40 16.16 -4.41
CA LYS A 103 -5.58 17.45 -5.07
C LYS A 103 -7.02 17.64 -5.51
N LYS A 104 -7.39 18.88 -5.78
CA LYS A 104 -8.67 19.21 -6.43
C LYS A 104 -8.57 18.92 -7.93
N VAL A 105 -9.48 18.13 -8.45
CA VAL A 105 -9.65 17.89 -9.90
C VAL A 105 -10.66 18.88 -10.47
N GLN A 106 -11.67 19.25 -9.66
CA GLN A 106 -12.68 20.23 -10.00
C GLN A 106 -12.80 21.32 -8.91
N ALA A 107 -13.45 22.42 -9.23
CA ALA A 107 -13.72 23.47 -8.27
C ALA A 107 -14.59 22.93 -7.10
N ARG A 108 -14.31 23.38 -5.87
CA ARG A 108 -15.06 23.08 -4.63
C ARG A 108 -14.89 21.63 -4.14
N GLU A 109 -13.97 20.86 -4.68
CA GLU A 109 -13.61 19.55 -4.13
C GLU A 109 -12.69 19.68 -2.91
N PRO A 110 -12.75 18.73 -1.96
CA PRO A 110 -11.81 18.68 -0.84
C PRO A 110 -10.43 18.15 -1.28
N ILE A 111 -9.44 18.33 -0.40
CA ILE A 111 -8.17 17.59 -0.44
C ILE A 111 -8.18 16.66 0.78
N THR A 112 -8.87 15.52 0.65
CA THR A 112 -9.16 14.64 1.78
C THR A 112 -7.90 13.98 2.34
N ALA A 113 -6.88 13.74 1.51
CA ALA A 113 -5.60 13.24 2.00
C ALA A 113 -4.93 14.20 3.01
N LYS A 114 -5.04 15.53 2.79
CA LYS A 114 -4.54 16.52 3.77
C LYS A 114 -5.40 16.54 5.05
N LEU A 115 -6.72 16.40 4.91
CA LEU A 115 -7.60 16.31 6.08
C LEU A 115 -7.22 15.11 6.96
N VAL A 116 -6.99 13.93 6.34
CA VAL A 116 -6.58 12.72 7.06
C VAL A 116 -5.22 12.92 7.75
N ALA A 117 -4.25 13.55 7.08
CA ALA A 117 -2.97 13.89 7.69
C ALA A 117 -3.16 14.74 8.95
N ASN A 118 -3.93 15.82 8.87
CA ASN A 118 -4.23 16.68 10.01
C ASN A 118 -4.93 15.95 11.17
N LEU A 119 -5.86 15.03 10.87
CA LEU A 119 -6.54 14.23 11.89
C LEU A 119 -5.58 13.30 12.62
N LEU A 120 -4.65 12.65 11.91
CA LEU A 120 -3.63 11.78 12.49
C LEU A 120 -2.69 12.57 13.42
N GLU A 121 -2.23 13.72 12.98
CA GLU A 121 -1.37 14.61 13.80
C GLU A 121 -2.12 15.13 15.03
N THR A 122 -3.38 15.55 14.85
CA THR A 122 -4.22 16.00 15.97
C THR A 122 -4.48 14.89 16.99
N ALA A 123 -4.62 13.65 16.56
CA ALA A 123 -4.74 12.49 17.45
C ALA A 123 -3.45 12.18 18.21
N GLY A 124 -2.31 12.73 17.77
CA GLY A 124 -1.01 12.60 18.44
C GLY A 124 -0.05 11.61 17.80
N VAL A 125 -0.19 11.33 16.50
CA VAL A 125 0.80 10.57 15.74
C VAL A 125 2.11 11.38 15.69
N ASP A 126 3.23 10.75 16.05
CA ASP A 126 4.56 11.37 16.03
C ASP A 126 5.35 10.99 14.75
N ARG A 127 4.94 9.93 14.04
CA ARG A 127 5.55 9.46 12.78
C ARG A 127 4.55 8.60 12.01
N VAL A 128 4.64 8.63 10.69
CA VAL A 128 3.88 7.75 9.80
C VAL A 128 4.83 6.84 9.01
N ILE A 129 4.51 5.55 8.93
CA ILE A 129 5.18 4.58 8.05
C ILE A 129 4.10 4.03 7.10
N THR A 130 4.32 4.12 5.79
CA THR A 130 3.35 3.66 4.80
C THR A 130 4.04 3.05 3.58
N ILE A 131 3.28 2.33 2.74
CA ILE A 131 3.81 1.69 1.53
C ILE A 131 3.09 2.26 0.31
N ASP A 132 3.84 2.55 -0.75
CA ASP A 132 3.39 2.94 -2.10
C ASP A 132 2.16 3.86 -2.12
N LEU A 133 2.32 5.09 -1.64
CA LEU A 133 1.28 6.12 -1.72
C LEU A 133 0.86 6.35 -3.18
N HIS A 134 -0.45 6.48 -3.40
CA HIS A 134 -0.98 6.83 -4.72
C HIS A 134 -0.37 8.12 -5.29
N ALA A 135 -0.05 9.05 -4.41
CA ALA A 135 0.58 10.33 -4.75
C ALA A 135 1.71 10.60 -3.74
N GLY A 136 2.97 10.55 -4.19
CA GLY A 136 4.13 10.71 -3.33
C GLY A 136 4.22 12.05 -2.61
N GLN A 137 3.60 13.11 -3.16
CA GLN A 137 3.51 14.44 -2.55
C GLN A 137 2.70 14.47 -1.24
N ILE A 138 1.91 13.44 -0.92
CA ILE A 138 1.21 13.32 0.37
C ILE A 138 2.19 13.38 1.55
N GLN A 139 3.44 12.96 1.36
CA GLN A 139 4.50 13.12 2.37
C GLN A 139 4.63 14.57 2.85
N GLY A 140 4.44 15.55 1.97
CA GLY A 140 4.46 16.97 2.31
C GLY A 140 3.17 17.48 2.96
N PHE A 141 2.17 16.64 3.20
CA PHE A 141 0.97 17.01 3.94
C PHE A 141 1.13 16.82 5.45
N PHE A 142 2.16 16.12 5.87
CA PHE A 142 2.49 15.87 7.26
C PHE A 142 3.57 16.81 7.75
N ASP A 143 3.39 17.34 8.95
CA ASP A 143 4.41 18.09 9.70
C ASP A 143 5.29 17.14 10.53
N VAL A 144 4.82 15.91 10.79
CA VAL A 144 5.60 14.84 11.41
C VAL A 144 6.38 14.03 10.36
N PRO A 145 7.48 13.36 10.73
CA PRO A 145 8.23 12.51 9.82
C PRO A 145 7.36 11.42 9.19
N MET A 146 7.54 11.19 7.88
CA MET A 146 6.86 10.14 7.13
C MET A 146 7.85 9.28 6.36
N ASP A 147 7.84 7.96 6.62
CA ASP A 147 8.60 6.97 5.88
C ASP A 147 7.71 6.34 4.81
N HIS A 148 7.92 6.71 3.56
CA HIS A 148 7.17 6.19 2.41
C HIS A 148 7.96 5.04 1.78
N LEU A 149 7.69 3.82 2.20
CA LEU A 149 8.31 2.58 1.72
C LEU A 149 7.75 2.17 0.35
N THR A 150 8.43 1.22 -0.30
CA THR A 150 7.92 0.60 -1.53
C THR A 150 7.95 -0.92 -1.47
N ALA A 151 6.89 -1.56 -1.96
CA ALA A 151 6.82 -3.01 -2.14
C ALA A 151 7.39 -3.47 -3.49
N LEU A 152 7.84 -2.55 -4.33
CA LEU A 152 8.37 -2.84 -5.68
C LEU A 152 9.43 -3.97 -5.65
N TYR A 153 10.33 -3.94 -4.67
CA TYR A 153 11.42 -4.94 -4.59
C TYR A 153 10.93 -6.30 -4.08
N ILE A 154 9.84 -6.36 -3.31
CA ILE A 154 9.19 -7.62 -2.92
C ILE A 154 8.54 -8.25 -4.16
N LEU A 155 7.76 -7.46 -4.90
CA LEU A 155 7.07 -7.87 -6.11
C LEU A 155 8.08 -8.23 -7.22
N GLY A 156 9.07 -7.37 -7.46
CA GLY A 156 10.13 -7.60 -8.44
C GLY A 156 11.01 -8.80 -8.09
N GLY A 157 11.37 -8.97 -6.82
CA GLY A 157 12.15 -10.13 -6.35
C GLY A 157 11.42 -11.45 -6.59
N HIS A 158 10.09 -11.46 -6.42
CA HIS A 158 9.29 -12.62 -6.78
C HIS A 158 9.25 -12.85 -8.29
N LEU A 159 9.09 -11.80 -9.10
CA LEU A 159 9.11 -11.93 -10.57
C LEU A 159 10.43 -12.49 -11.09
N LEU A 160 11.56 -12.19 -10.46
CA LEU A 160 12.86 -12.80 -10.82
C LEU A 160 12.90 -14.33 -10.65
N THR A 161 11.96 -14.91 -9.91
CA THR A 161 11.83 -16.38 -9.78
C THR A 161 10.95 -17.01 -10.86
N THR A 162 10.32 -16.18 -11.72
CA THR A 162 9.44 -16.60 -12.82
C THR A 162 10.18 -16.55 -14.16
N ASP A 163 9.54 -17.05 -15.23
CA ASP A 163 10.08 -16.94 -16.58
C ASP A 163 9.86 -15.54 -17.15
N LEU A 164 10.93 -14.79 -17.31
CA LEU A 164 10.91 -13.42 -17.85
C LEU A 164 11.31 -13.32 -19.33
N ARG A 165 11.46 -14.44 -20.05
CA ARG A 165 11.79 -14.42 -21.48
C ARG A 165 10.70 -13.68 -22.27
N ASN A 166 11.09 -12.80 -23.18
CA ASN A 166 10.21 -11.95 -23.97
C ASN A 166 9.28 -11.06 -23.14
N ALA A 167 9.55 -10.85 -21.84
CA ALA A 167 8.71 -9.99 -21.03
C ALA A 167 8.97 -8.49 -21.29
N VAL A 168 7.95 -7.68 -21.09
CA VAL A 168 8.00 -6.22 -21.12
C VAL A 168 7.21 -5.65 -19.94
N VAL A 169 7.83 -4.73 -19.19
CA VAL A 169 7.09 -4.02 -18.12
C VAL A 169 6.19 -2.97 -18.78
N VAL A 170 4.94 -2.91 -18.36
CA VAL A 170 3.95 -1.97 -18.90
C VAL A 170 3.42 -1.07 -17.80
N SER A 171 3.63 0.23 -17.94
CA SER A 171 3.00 1.24 -17.09
C SER A 171 1.59 1.57 -17.61
N PRO A 172 0.53 1.55 -16.77
CA PRO A 172 -0.84 1.79 -17.21
C PRO A 172 -1.13 3.24 -17.58
N ASP A 173 -0.24 4.17 -17.24
CA ASP A 173 -0.31 5.58 -17.65
C ASP A 173 1.01 6.32 -17.34
N VAL A 174 1.07 7.59 -17.77
CA VAL A 174 2.24 8.47 -17.57
C VAL A 174 2.51 8.74 -16.10
N GLY A 175 1.48 8.76 -15.26
CA GLY A 175 1.61 9.01 -13.81
C GLY A 175 2.39 7.90 -13.09
N ARG A 176 2.37 6.68 -13.64
CA ARG A 176 3.07 5.50 -13.11
C ARG A 176 4.36 5.14 -13.85
N ALA A 177 4.79 5.99 -14.78
CA ALA A 177 5.98 5.75 -15.58
C ALA A 177 7.25 5.60 -14.73
N THR A 178 7.34 6.30 -13.60
CA THR A 178 8.50 6.22 -12.69
C THR A 178 8.59 4.85 -12.02
N GLU A 179 7.49 4.33 -11.49
CA GLU A 179 7.41 3.00 -10.87
C GLU A 179 7.64 1.90 -11.91
N GLY A 180 7.02 2.02 -13.09
CA GLY A 180 7.25 1.11 -14.21
C GLY A 180 8.72 1.07 -14.63
N ARG A 181 9.39 2.23 -14.71
CA ARG A 181 10.83 2.31 -15.03
C ARG A 181 11.69 1.67 -13.94
N ARG A 182 11.38 1.88 -12.66
CA ARG A 182 12.10 1.26 -11.55
C ARG A 182 12.00 -0.26 -11.62
N LEU A 183 10.79 -0.79 -11.85
CA LEU A 183 10.60 -2.24 -12.01
C LEU A 183 11.33 -2.77 -13.24
N ALA A 184 11.21 -2.10 -14.39
CA ALA A 184 11.89 -2.49 -15.63
C ALA A 184 13.42 -2.55 -15.44
N ASN A 185 14.00 -1.53 -14.80
CA ASN A 185 15.43 -1.51 -14.48
C ASN A 185 15.82 -2.64 -13.52
N TYR A 186 15.01 -2.90 -12.48
CA TYR A 186 15.27 -3.96 -11.50
C TYR A 186 15.24 -5.35 -12.13
N LEU A 187 14.31 -5.58 -13.06
CA LEU A 187 14.19 -6.85 -13.79
C LEU A 187 15.08 -6.95 -15.04
N ASN A 188 15.77 -5.86 -15.41
CA ASN A 188 16.53 -5.72 -16.67
C ASN A 188 15.64 -6.02 -17.90
N LEU A 189 14.43 -5.45 -17.92
CA LEU A 189 13.45 -5.62 -18.98
C LEU A 189 13.16 -4.31 -19.72
N PRO A 190 12.68 -4.35 -20.96
CA PRO A 190 12.15 -3.16 -21.64
C PRO A 190 10.92 -2.61 -20.94
N LEU A 191 10.67 -1.32 -21.13
CA LEU A 191 9.50 -0.60 -20.64
C LEU A 191 8.60 -0.19 -21.81
N ALA A 192 7.31 -0.43 -21.67
CA ALA A 192 6.27 0.17 -22.47
C ALA A 192 5.30 0.99 -21.59
N MET A 193 4.60 1.93 -22.17
CA MET A 193 3.70 2.82 -21.44
C MET A 193 2.42 3.06 -22.23
N LEU A 194 1.27 2.93 -21.55
CA LEU A 194 -0.02 3.27 -22.12
C LEU A 194 -0.27 4.78 -21.98
N TYR A 195 -0.51 5.45 -23.11
CA TYR A 195 -0.87 6.85 -23.12
C TYR A 195 -2.38 6.99 -23.25
N LYS A 196 -3.02 7.64 -22.27
CA LYS A 196 -4.46 7.88 -22.23
C LYS A 196 -4.76 9.30 -22.65
N ARG A 197 -5.60 9.46 -23.68
CA ARG A 197 -6.21 10.75 -23.99
C ARG A 197 -7.62 10.80 -23.40
N ARG A 198 -7.85 11.76 -22.53
CA ARG A 198 -9.22 12.07 -22.05
C ARG A 198 -9.92 12.90 -23.11
N THR A 199 -10.97 12.36 -23.71
CA THR A 199 -11.83 13.08 -24.66
C THR A 199 -13.05 13.70 -23.97
N SER A 200 -13.41 13.18 -22.78
CA SER A 200 -14.43 13.73 -21.88
C SER A 200 -14.16 13.34 -20.42
N PRO A 201 -14.83 13.96 -19.42
CA PRO A 201 -14.67 13.58 -18.00
C PRO A 201 -15.02 12.11 -17.69
N THR A 202 -15.86 11.50 -18.51
CA THR A 202 -16.37 10.12 -18.31
C THR A 202 -15.75 9.11 -19.26
N ASP A 203 -15.06 9.56 -20.33
CA ASP A 203 -14.54 8.68 -21.36
C ASP A 203 -13.03 8.81 -21.50
N THR A 204 -12.34 7.72 -21.18
CA THR A 204 -10.87 7.63 -21.21
C THR A 204 -10.49 6.53 -22.19
N HIS A 205 -10.04 6.88 -23.38
CA HIS A 205 -9.50 5.94 -24.34
C HIS A 205 -7.98 5.84 -24.19
N VAL A 206 -7.45 4.61 -24.20
CA VAL A 206 -6.02 4.39 -24.45
C VAL A 206 -5.81 4.64 -25.95
N THR A 207 -5.01 5.64 -26.30
CA THR A 207 -4.83 6.04 -27.69
C THR A 207 -3.52 5.57 -28.31
N HIS A 208 -2.49 5.40 -27.49
CA HIS A 208 -1.16 5.02 -27.97
C HIS A 208 -0.42 4.19 -26.93
N VAL A 209 0.47 3.33 -27.41
CA VAL A 209 1.49 2.66 -26.61
C VAL A 209 2.86 3.21 -27.00
N ILE A 210 3.64 3.63 -26.04
CA ILE A 210 5.03 4.04 -26.23
C ILE A 210 5.88 2.84 -25.83
N GLY A 211 6.74 2.37 -26.70
CA GLY A 211 7.53 1.13 -26.52
C GLY A 211 6.98 -0.01 -27.39
N ASP A 212 7.76 -1.07 -27.51
CA ASP A 212 7.43 -2.25 -28.31
C ASP A 212 6.82 -3.33 -27.43
N VAL A 213 5.62 -3.80 -27.79
CA VAL A 213 4.85 -4.84 -27.07
C VAL A 213 4.52 -6.04 -27.95
N ALA A 214 4.76 -5.96 -29.27
CA ALA A 214 4.43 -7.04 -30.20
C ALA A 214 5.22 -8.30 -29.88
N SER A 215 4.53 -9.43 -29.81
CA SER A 215 5.09 -10.74 -29.43
C SER A 215 5.83 -10.74 -28.09
N LYS A 216 5.45 -9.85 -27.16
CA LYS A 216 6.01 -9.78 -25.80
C LYS A 216 4.95 -10.17 -24.76
N ARG A 217 5.41 -10.69 -23.64
CA ARG A 217 4.62 -11.03 -22.44
C ARG A 217 4.52 -9.81 -21.53
N PRO A 218 3.36 -9.14 -21.40
CA PRO A 218 3.24 -7.92 -20.61
C PRO A 218 3.27 -8.20 -19.10
N ILE A 219 4.07 -7.43 -18.37
CA ILE A 219 4.02 -7.32 -16.91
C ILE A 219 3.46 -5.93 -16.58
N MET A 220 2.16 -5.87 -16.28
CA MET A 220 1.46 -4.62 -16.06
C MET A 220 1.51 -4.24 -14.57
N ILE A 221 2.16 -3.11 -14.25
CA ILE A 221 2.34 -2.65 -12.87
C ILE A 221 1.46 -1.44 -12.53
N ASP A 222 0.83 -1.44 -11.35
CA ASP A 222 0.16 -0.27 -10.77
C ASP A 222 0.42 -0.21 -9.25
N ASP A 223 0.07 0.91 -8.58
CA ASP A 223 0.09 0.98 -7.12
C ASP A 223 -1.07 0.19 -6.51
N MET A 224 -2.23 0.21 -7.13
CA MET A 224 -3.42 -0.49 -6.64
C MET A 224 -4.31 -1.01 -7.76
N VAL A 225 -4.99 -2.10 -7.49
CA VAL A 225 -6.11 -2.57 -8.30
C VAL A 225 -7.41 -2.29 -7.53
N SER A 226 -8.17 -1.27 -7.98
CA SER A 226 -9.49 -0.96 -7.42
C SER A 226 -10.58 -1.70 -8.20
N THR A 227 -11.23 -1.07 -9.18
CA THR A 227 -12.27 -1.69 -10.02
C THR A 227 -11.72 -2.44 -11.24
N ALA A 228 -10.42 -2.43 -11.43
CA ALA A 228 -9.67 -3.01 -12.56
C ALA A 228 -10.09 -2.51 -13.96
N GLY A 229 -10.92 -1.48 -14.07
CA GLY A 229 -11.39 -1.00 -15.37
C GLY A 229 -10.27 -0.43 -16.26
N THR A 230 -9.30 0.26 -15.66
CA THR A 230 -8.12 0.78 -16.37
C THR A 230 -7.21 -0.37 -16.82
N MET A 231 -6.96 -1.33 -15.92
CA MET A 231 -6.12 -2.49 -16.17
C MET A 231 -6.70 -3.32 -17.33
N ARG A 232 -8.01 -3.63 -17.26
CA ARG A 232 -8.70 -4.39 -18.31
C ARG A 232 -8.57 -3.73 -19.69
N ARG A 233 -8.91 -2.47 -19.81
CA ARG A 233 -8.78 -1.74 -21.10
C ARG A 233 -7.33 -1.67 -21.60
N GLY A 234 -6.38 -1.54 -20.68
CA GLY A 234 -4.97 -1.58 -21.04
C GLY A 234 -4.55 -2.92 -21.64
N ILE A 235 -5.00 -4.01 -21.05
CA ILE A 235 -4.74 -5.38 -21.54
C ILE A 235 -5.37 -5.57 -22.92
N ASP A 236 -6.62 -5.16 -23.13
CA ASP A 236 -7.29 -5.28 -24.43
C ASP A 236 -6.47 -4.57 -25.54
N VAL A 237 -5.98 -3.35 -25.29
CA VAL A 237 -5.13 -2.61 -26.24
C VAL A 237 -3.79 -3.29 -26.49
N LEU A 238 -3.14 -3.86 -25.46
CA LEU A 238 -1.90 -4.59 -25.65
C LEU A 238 -2.07 -5.82 -26.54
N LEU A 239 -3.16 -6.56 -26.37
CA LEU A 239 -3.50 -7.71 -27.21
C LEU A 239 -3.81 -7.29 -28.65
N GLU A 240 -4.54 -6.20 -28.85
CA GLU A 240 -4.80 -5.62 -30.18
C GLU A 240 -3.51 -5.22 -30.91
N LEU A 241 -2.46 -4.85 -30.18
CA LEU A 241 -1.14 -4.50 -30.70
C LEU A 241 -0.21 -5.72 -30.85
N GLY A 242 -0.73 -6.93 -30.67
CA GLY A 242 -0.01 -8.17 -30.89
C GLY A 242 0.87 -8.61 -29.71
N ALA A 243 0.59 -8.13 -28.50
CA ALA A 243 1.22 -8.71 -27.31
C ALA A 243 0.75 -10.15 -27.09
N GLU A 244 1.59 -10.99 -26.46
CA GLU A 244 1.22 -12.35 -26.12
C GLU A 244 0.09 -12.38 -25.09
N PRO A 245 -0.87 -13.33 -25.18
CA PRO A 245 -1.95 -13.48 -24.20
C PRO A 245 -1.44 -14.22 -22.95
N ASP A 246 -0.39 -13.72 -22.35
CA ASP A 246 0.26 -14.19 -21.15
C ASP A 246 0.65 -12.99 -20.29
N VAL A 247 -0.38 -12.32 -19.77
CA VAL A 247 -0.25 -11.06 -19.03
C VAL A 247 -0.09 -11.34 -17.54
N THR A 248 0.96 -10.80 -16.95
CA THR A 248 1.12 -10.75 -15.49
C THR A 248 0.69 -9.37 -14.98
N VAL A 249 -0.20 -9.33 -14.00
CA VAL A 249 -0.61 -8.11 -13.30
C VAL A 249 0.14 -8.00 -11.98
N VAL A 250 0.68 -6.83 -11.68
CA VAL A 250 1.43 -6.58 -10.45
C VAL A 250 0.91 -5.31 -9.79
N ALA A 251 0.53 -5.38 -8.52
CA ALA A 251 0.12 -4.19 -7.77
C ALA A 251 0.41 -4.33 -6.28
N THR A 252 0.73 -3.22 -5.64
CA THR A 252 0.95 -3.22 -4.19
C THR A 252 -0.36 -3.45 -3.44
N HIS A 253 -1.43 -2.73 -3.78
CA HIS A 253 -2.65 -2.71 -2.98
C HIS A 253 -3.83 -3.42 -3.66
N PRO A 254 -4.27 -4.60 -3.15
CA PRO A 254 -5.44 -5.30 -3.65
C PRO A 254 -6.73 -4.70 -3.08
N VAL A 255 -7.14 -3.53 -3.56
CA VAL A 255 -8.38 -2.90 -3.13
C VAL A 255 -9.60 -3.71 -3.59
N PHE A 256 -9.53 -4.30 -4.79
CA PHE A 256 -10.46 -5.26 -5.38
C PHE A 256 -11.95 -4.97 -5.11
N THR A 257 -12.35 -3.73 -5.38
CA THR A 257 -13.78 -3.40 -5.33
C THR A 257 -14.53 -4.09 -6.48
N PRO A 258 -15.70 -4.67 -6.24
CA PRO A 258 -16.49 -5.26 -7.30
C PRO A 258 -16.69 -4.29 -8.50
N PRO A 259 -16.58 -4.73 -9.75
CA PRO A 259 -16.34 -6.10 -10.23
C PRO A 259 -14.85 -6.39 -10.63
N ALA A 260 -13.87 -6.00 -9.82
CA ALA A 260 -12.45 -6.06 -10.18
C ALA A 260 -11.99 -7.47 -10.60
N LEU A 261 -12.26 -8.49 -9.77
CA LEU A 261 -11.82 -9.85 -10.05
C LEU A 261 -12.51 -10.45 -11.29
N GLU A 262 -13.79 -10.14 -11.49
CA GLU A 262 -14.50 -10.52 -12.71
C GLU A 262 -13.83 -9.92 -13.96
N ARG A 263 -13.45 -8.65 -13.92
CA ARG A 263 -12.75 -7.99 -15.01
C ARG A 263 -11.35 -8.52 -15.28
N LEU A 264 -10.70 -9.08 -14.26
CA LEU A 264 -9.38 -9.69 -14.35
C LEU A 264 -9.43 -11.20 -14.60
N SER A 265 -10.62 -11.81 -14.64
CA SER A 265 -10.80 -13.22 -15.03
C SER A 265 -10.76 -13.36 -16.56
N LEU A 266 -9.61 -13.01 -17.15
CA LEU A 266 -9.35 -13.12 -18.58
C LEU A 266 -8.42 -14.29 -18.84
N GLU A 267 -8.67 -15.07 -19.92
CA GLU A 267 -7.77 -16.14 -20.37
C GLU A 267 -6.35 -15.62 -20.66
N ALA A 268 -6.23 -14.34 -21.03
CA ALA A 268 -4.95 -13.71 -21.30
C ALA A 268 -4.16 -13.34 -20.04
N ILE A 269 -4.75 -13.42 -18.83
CA ILE A 269 -4.04 -13.13 -17.58
C ILE A 269 -3.56 -14.46 -16.98
N SER A 270 -2.26 -14.61 -16.85
CA SER A 270 -1.63 -15.79 -16.26
C SER A 270 -1.44 -15.71 -14.76
N SER A 271 -1.22 -14.49 -14.21
CA SER A 271 -0.98 -14.31 -12.78
C SER A 271 -1.26 -12.86 -12.34
N ILE A 272 -1.66 -12.70 -11.09
CA ILE A 272 -1.89 -11.41 -10.43
C ILE A 272 -1.11 -11.42 -9.12
N PHE A 273 -0.01 -10.67 -9.03
CA PHE A 273 0.79 -10.54 -7.82
C PHE A 273 0.42 -9.27 -7.09
N VAL A 274 0.02 -9.42 -5.83
CA VAL A 274 -0.34 -8.32 -4.93
C VAL A 274 0.32 -8.50 -3.58
N THR A 275 0.17 -7.53 -2.68
CA THR A 275 0.69 -7.65 -1.33
C THR A 275 -0.44 -7.77 -0.29
N ASP A 276 -0.06 -8.13 0.93
CA ASP A 276 -0.95 -8.19 2.09
C ASP A 276 -1.15 -6.84 2.80
N THR A 277 -0.86 -5.71 2.14
CA THR A 277 -1.17 -4.36 2.66
C THR A 277 -2.66 -4.16 2.95
N ILE A 278 -3.51 -4.83 2.17
CA ILE A 278 -4.95 -4.98 2.39
C ILE A 278 -5.23 -6.48 2.46
N PRO A 279 -6.00 -6.97 3.45
CA PRO A 279 -6.30 -8.39 3.53
C PRO A 279 -7.14 -8.84 2.33
N PHE A 280 -6.63 -9.83 1.61
CA PHE A 280 -7.39 -10.49 0.56
C PHE A 280 -8.00 -11.78 1.11
N GLN A 281 -9.32 -11.85 1.18
CA GLN A 281 -10.07 -12.98 1.71
C GLN A 281 -10.69 -13.85 0.60
N GLY A 282 -10.45 -13.50 -0.68
CA GLY A 282 -10.95 -14.24 -1.82
C GLY A 282 -10.12 -15.50 -2.09
N ASP A 283 -10.78 -16.52 -2.63
CA ASP A 283 -10.12 -17.66 -3.30
C ASP A 283 -10.18 -17.42 -4.81
N HIS A 284 -9.07 -16.99 -5.40
CA HIS A 284 -8.96 -16.72 -6.83
C HIS A 284 -7.63 -17.28 -7.34
N GLN A 285 -7.70 -18.28 -8.21
CA GLN A 285 -6.53 -19.07 -8.64
C GLN A 285 -5.37 -18.24 -9.21
N LEU A 286 -5.65 -17.07 -9.81
CA LEU A 286 -4.65 -16.21 -10.40
C LEU A 286 -4.02 -15.23 -9.39
N VAL A 287 -4.61 -15.05 -8.19
CA VAL A 287 -4.15 -14.05 -7.22
C VAL A 287 -3.15 -14.66 -6.25
N HIS A 288 -1.94 -14.12 -6.26
CA HIS A 288 -0.85 -14.48 -5.36
C HIS A 288 -0.53 -13.31 -4.46
N VAL A 289 -0.58 -13.53 -3.14
CA VAL A 289 -0.37 -12.48 -2.13
C VAL A 289 1.03 -12.61 -1.54
N LEU A 290 1.84 -11.57 -1.66
CA LEU A 290 3.19 -11.48 -1.11
C LEU A 290 3.18 -10.63 0.16
N SER A 291 3.84 -11.10 1.23
CA SER A 291 3.80 -10.39 2.50
C SER A 291 4.78 -9.22 2.56
N VAL A 292 4.30 -8.06 3.01
CA VAL A 292 5.12 -6.89 3.34
C VAL A 292 5.60 -6.90 4.80
N ALA A 293 5.27 -7.92 5.58
CA ALA A 293 5.64 -8.00 6.99
C ALA A 293 7.16 -7.87 7.23
N PRO A 294 8.06 -8.51 6.45
CA PRO A 294 9.51 -8.34 6.62
C PRO A 294 9.96 -6.90 6.41
N LEU A 295 9.41 -6.20 5.42
CA LEU A 295 9.72 -4.80 5.11
C LEU A 295 9.29 -3.88 6.26
N LEU A 296 8.05 -4.02 6.73
CA LEU A 296 7.52 -3.24 7.84
C LEU A 296 8.29 -3.49 9.14
N ALA A 297 8.59 -4.75 9.46
CA ALA A 297 9.39 -5.09 10.63
C ALA A 297 10.78 -4.46 10.59
N LYS A 298 11.46 -4.48 9.44
CA LYS A 298 12.75 -3.84 9.26
C LYS A 298 12.66 -2.32 9.40
N ALA A 299 11.60 -1.69 8.86
CA ALA A 299 11.36 -0.26 9.00
C ALA A 299 11.13 0.11 10.49
N ILE A 300 10.27 -0.62 11.19
CA ILE A 300 10.01 -0.43 12.63
C ILE A 300 11.31 -0.54 13.43
N ARG A 301 12.10 -1.59 13.18
CA ARG A 301 13.39 -1.78 13.86
C ARG A 301 14.33 -0.62 13.62
N ASN A 302 14.50 -0.20 12.35
CA ASN A 302 15.40 0.90 12.01
C ASN A 302 14.97 2.23 12.65
N VAL A 303 13.66 2.51 12.69
CA VAL A 303 13.11 3.71 13.35
C VAL A 303 13.37 3.67 14.85
N HIS A 304 13.12 2.52 15.49
CA HIS A 304 13.34 2.34 16.92
C HIS A 304 14.83 2.45 17.30
N GLU A 305 15.71 1.82 16.55
CA GLU A 305 17.15 1.82 16.75
C GLU A 305 17.84 3.09 16.27
N HIS A 306 17.08 4.09 15.78
CA HIS A 306 17.60 5.34 15.20
C HIS A 306 18.58 5.11 14.04
N THR A 307 18.42 4.01 13.30
CA THR A 307 19.20 3.68 12.12
C THR A 307 18.49 4.10 10.84
N SER A 308 19.24 4.17 9.72
CA SER A 308 18.70 4.68 8.45
C SER A 308 17.62 3.77 7.88
N VAL A 309 16.49 4.36 7.51
CA VAL A 309 15.41 3.71 6.74
C VAL A 309 15.71 3.77 5.23
N SER A 310 16.64 4.63 4.80
CA SER A 310 16.94 4.89 3.37
C SER A 310 17.37 3.65 2.59
N SER A 311 18.04 2.69 3.24
CA SER A 311 18.43 1.42 2.61
C SER A 311 17.24 0.55 2.20
N LEU A 312 16.04 0.82 2.72
CA LEU A 312 14.81 0.09 2.38
C LEU A 312 14.16 0.58 1.08
N PHE A 313 14.62 1.71 0.53
CA PHE A 313 14.10 2.29 -0.72
C PHE A 313 14.89 1.83 -1.96
N THR A 314 16.03 1.19 -1.78
CA THR A 314 16.98 0.88 -2.85
C THR A 314 17.37 -0.60 -2.95
N SER A 315 16.84 -1.44 -2.07
CA SER A 315 17.21 -2.87 -1.97
C SER A 315 16.11 -3.81 -2.39
#